data_b7e85f41a27044ecae5565fc059e7a63
#
_entry.id   b7e85f41a27044ecae5565fc059e7a63
#
_cell.length_a   1.000
_cell.length_b   1.000
_cell.length_c   1.000
_cell.angle_alpha   90.00
_cell.angle_beta   90.00
_cell.angle_gamma   90.00
#
_symmetry.space_group_name_H-M   'P 1'
#
loop_
_entity.id
_entity.type
_entity.pdbx_description
1 polymer ?
#
loop_
_entity_poly.entity_id
_entity_poly.type
_entity_poly.pdbx_seq_one_letter_code
_entity_poly.pdbx_strand_id
1 'polypeptide(L)'
;MNAKTYTYETYPNDPLKARIYTLENGLKVYLTVYKDKPRIQTYIAVKAGSKFDPKETTGLAHYLEHMMFKGTPNYGSKDWAKEKELLDELSMLFEAHKNAATKEEKDALYKKIDSVSYEASKYAIPNEYDKMSSSIGAKGTNAYTSNDQTVYVNDIPSNEVEKWCILESERFQNLVLRLFHTELETVYEEFNRSQDNDMRWSMAKVWESLLPNHPYGTQTTIGLGEHLKNPSMVNIHNYFNTYYVPNNVAICMSGDLDPDSTIAWIDKYFGSWKPGKLPELHFDEAPKLTAPITRETYGPQAEHLFLGYLFAGRNTEDEKYLQMLDMMLSNGKTGLIDVNINQKQRTLEAGSSPQILNDYSFLLLSGKPKAGQTLEEVKDILLAEIEKLKKGEFTQEDMNAVLTNFKLQEIRSLENNASRANKFVRIFTGNTDYKKSLTFLDELGQIKKDDLVKYINEHIQNNYVVSYKRKVKIKKDTK
;
A
#
# COMPACT_ATOMS: atom_id res chain seq x y z
N MET A 1 36.43 12.71 -20.82
CA MET A 1 35.54 13.04 -19.69
C MET A 1 35.79 11.99 -18.62
N ASN A 2 36.20 12.41 -17.40
CA ASN A 2 36.32 11.45 -16.31
C ASN A 2 34.92 10.90 -16.03
N ALA A 3 34.77 9.59 -16.02
CA ALA A 3 33.50 8.96 -15.64
C ALA A 3 33.15 9.37 -14.20
N LYS A 4 31.90 9.84 -13.98
CA LYS A 4 31.39 10.17 -12.63
C LYS A 4 31.47 8.90 -11.78
N THR A 5 32.10 8.99 -10.63
CA THR A 5 32.15 7.87 -9.67
C THR A 5 31.00 8.03 -8.70
N TYR A 6 30.20 6.98 -8.55
CA TYR A 6 29.05 6.94 -7.63
C TYR A 6 29.44 6.22 -6.33
N THR A 7 29.22 6.87 -5.21
CA THR A 7 29.37 6.24 -3.90
C THR A 7 28.10 5.48 -3.53
N TYR A 8 28.24 4.35 -2.89
CA TYR A 8 27.12 3.53 -2.42
C TYR A 8 27.42 2.87 -1.08
N GLU A 9 26.35 2.60 -0.34
CA GLU A 9 26.38 1.78 0.87
C GLU A 9 26.27 0.31 0.49
N THR A 10 27.01 -0.54 1.19
CA THR A 10 26.92 -1.99 1.11
C THR A 10 27.24 -2.59 2.48
N TYR A 11 26.68 -3.76 2.77
CA TYR A 11 26.81 -4.37 4.09
C TYR A 11 27.37 -5.80 3.98
N PRO A 12 28.33 -6.16 4.83
CA PRO A 12 28.76 -7.55 4.96
C PRO A 12 27.57 -8.45 5.34
N ASN A 13 27.52 -9.64 4.83
CA ASN A 13 26.45 -10.63 5.09
C ASN A 13 25.05 -10.24 4.58
N ASP A 14 24.92 -9.19 3.76
CA ASP A 14 23.67 -8.92 3.07
C ASP A 14 23.38 -9.99 2.01
N PRO A 15 22.28 -10.78 2.15
CA PRO A 15 21.94 -11.82 1.19
C PRO A 15 21.55 -11.24 -0.19
N LEU A 16 21.15 -9.99 -0.23
CA LEU A 16 20.83 -9.28 -1.48
C LEU A 16 22.08 -8.72 -2.16
N LYS A 17 23.20 -8.57 -1.44
CA LYS A 17 24.40 -7.86 -1.90
C LYS A 17 24.05 -6.51 -2.52
N ALA A 18 23.17 -5.78 -1.83
CA ALA A 18 22.62 -4.53 -2.32
C ALA A 18 23.70 -3.45 -2.46
N ARG A 19 23.58 -2.65 -3.53
CA ARG A 19 24.23 -1.35 -3.64
C ARG A 19 23.18 -0.28 -3.47
N ILE A 20 23.34 0.56 -2.45
CA ILE A 20 22.38 1.59 -2.08
C ILE A 20 23.00 2.96 -2.36
N TYR A 21 22.47 3.66 -3.33
CA TYR A 21 22.94 4.97 -3.74
C TYR A 21 21.97 6.05 -3.23
N THR A 22 22.53 7.24 -2.99
CA THR A 22 21.75 8.47 -2.80
C THR A 22 22.30 9.49 -3.78
N LEU A 23 21.47 9.91 -4.75
CA LEU A 23 21.85 10.94 -5.70
C LEU A 23 21.88 12.33 -5.04
N GLU A 24 22.51 13.30 -5.68
CA GLU A 24 22.65 14.68 -5.15
C GLU A 24 21.29 15.34 -4.86
N ASN A 25 20.26 14.99 -5.62
CA ASN A 25 18.89 15.46 -5.42
C ASN A 25 18.08 14.68 -4.35
N GLY A 26 18.72 13.72 -3.67
CA GLY A 26 18.10 12.92 -2.62
C GLY A 26 17.40 11.65 -3.09
N LEU A 27 17.35 11.36 -4.40
CA LEU A 27 16.76 10.13 -4.92
C LEU A 27 17.55 8.91 -4.41
N LYS A 28 16.85 7.98 -3.76
CA LYS A 28 17.42 6.71 -3.33
C LYS A 28 17.36 5.68 -4.46
N VAL A 29 18.44 4.93 -4.64
CA VAL A 29 18.47 3.84 -5.63
C VAL A 29 19.01 2.59 -4.98
N TYR A 30 18.23 1.52 -5.02
CA TYR A 30 18.56 0.20 -4.49
C TYR A 30 18.74 -0.77 -5.64
N LEU A 31 19.94 -1.32 -5.81
CA LEU A 31 20.27 -2.27 -6.87
C LEU A 31 20.74 -3.58 -6.29
N THR A 32 20.20 -4.69 -6.80
CA THR A 32 20.70 -6.05 -6.51
C THR A 32 20.76 -6.88 -7.79
N VAL A 33 21.84 -7.63 -7.96
CA VAL A 33 22.04 -8.46 -9.14
C VAL A 33 21.55 -9.88 -8.84
N TYR A 34 20.65 -10.39 -9.68
CA TYR A 34 20.21 -11.78 -9.66
C TYR A 34 19.80 -12.22 -11.08
N LYS A 35 20.73 -12.94 -11.72
CA LYS A 35 20.67 -13.25 -13.16
C LYS A 35 19.92 -14.56 -13.43
N ASP A 36 18.70 -14.70 -12.92
CA ASP A 36 17.82 -15.84 -13.20
C ASP A 36 17.33 -15.83 -14.65
N LYS A 37 16.98 -14.64 -15.13
CA LYS A 37 16.48 -14.37 -16.49
C LYS A 37 17.09 -13.07 -17.01
N PRO A 38 17.17 -12.86 -18.33
CA PRO A 38 17.67 -11.61 -18.92
C PRO A 38 16.64 -10.48 -18.79
N ARG A 39 16.18 -10.28 -17.56
CA ARG A 39 15.15 -9.29 -17.21
C ARG A 39 15.46 -8.63 -15.87
N ILE A 40 14.84 -7.47 -15.66
CA ILE A 40 14.99 -6.67 -14.44
C ILE A 40 13.60 -6.30 -13.94
N GLN A 41 13.32 -6.65 -12.70
CA GLN A 41 12.15 -6.14 -11.98
C GLN A 41 12.46 -4.76 -11.43
N THR A 42 11.60 -3.80 -11.73
CA THR A 42 11.73 -2.41 -11.29
C THR A 42 10.53 -2.00 -10.44
N TYR A 43 10.79 -1.21 -9.41
CA TYR A 43 9.80 -0.49 -8.64
C TYR A 43 10.25 0.95 -8.48
N ILE A 44 9.34 1.91 -8.70
CA ILE A 44 9.50 3.29 -8.27
C ILE A 44 8.52 3.51 -7.12
N ALA A 45 9.04 3.70 -5.92
CA ALA A 45 8.27 3.83 -4.70
C ALA A 45 8.25 5.27 -4.21
N VAL A 46 7.07 5.81 -4.00
CA VAL A 46 6.82 7.14 -3.42
C VAL A 46 6.34 6.96 -1.98
N LYS A 47 6.95 7.65 -1.02
CA LYS A 47 6.51 7.66 0.40
C LYS A 47 5.29 8.56 0.59
N ALA A 48 4.24 8.28 -0.16
CA ALA A 48 2.96 8.97 -0.06
C ALA A 48 1.84 8.05 -0.56
N GLY A 49 0.80 7.94 0.23
CA GLY A 49 -0.40 7.17 -0.05
C GLY A 49 -1.62 7.86 0.54
N SER A 50 -2.69 7.12 0.78
CA SER A 50 -3.97 7.71 1.22
C SER A 50 -3.93 8.41 2.59
N LYS A 51 -2.94 8.11 3.43
CA LYS A 51 -2.72 8.85 4.69
C LYS A 51 -2.47 10.34 4.46
N PHE A 52 -1.89 10.67 3.32
CA PHE A 52 -1.48 12.03 2.96
C PHE A 52 -2.56 12.79 2.18
N ASP A 53 -3.70 12.16 1.92
CA ASP A 53 -4.84 12.83 1.29
C ASP A 53 -5.36 13.95 2.21
N PRO A 54 -5.72 15.12 1.67
CA PRO A 54 -6.48 16.11 2.43
C PRO A 54 -7.82 15.51 2.90
N LYS A 55 -8.23 15.82 4.13
CA LYS A 55 -9.48 15.28 4.72
C LYS A 55 -10.71 15.54 3.86
N GLU A 56 -10.70 16.63 3.11
CA GLU A 56 -11.79 17.09 2.25
C GLU A 56 -11.75 16.49 0.84
N THR A 57 -10.69 15.75 0.50
CA THR A 57 -10.50 15.16 -0.84
C THR A 57 -9.79 13.82 -0.75
N THR A 58 -10.38 12.86 -0.04
CA THR A 58 -9.85 11.51 0.10
C THR A 58 -9.94 10.73 -1.21
N GLY A 59 -9.06 9.75 -1.40
CA GLY A 59 -8.92 8.98 -2.65
C GLY A 59 -8.00 9.63 -3.67
N LEU A 60 -7.37 10.75 -3.31
CA LEU A 60 -6.57 11.57 -4.21
C LEU A 60 -5.27 10.88 -4.61
N ALA A 61 -4.60 10.22 -3.67
CA ALA A 61 -3.39 9.44 -3.96
C ALA A 61 -3.64 8.32 -4.99
N HIS A 62 -4.76 7.62 -4.85
CA HIS A 62 -5.16 6.55 -5.77
C HIS A 62 -5.56 7.12 -7.14
N TYR A 63 -6.29 8.24 -7.16
CA TYR A 63 -6.65 8.89 -8.41
C TYR A 63 -5.40 9.42 -9.16
N LEU A 64 -4.43 10.01 -8.44
CA LEU A 64 -3.14 10.41 -9.03
C LEU A 64 -2.41 9.22 -9.62
N GLU A 65 -2.42 8.05 -8.96
CA GLU A 65 -1.85 6.83 -9.49
C GLU A 65 -2.35 6.54 -10.91
N HIS A 66 -3.68 6.57 -11.12
CA HIS A 66 -4.31 6.40 -12.43
C HIS A 66 -3.85 7.47 -13.44
N MET A 67 -3.77 8.73 -12.99
CA MET A 67 -3.39 9.84 -13.87
C MET A 67 -1.94 9.75 -14.34
N MET A 68 -1.06 9.10 -13.60
CA MET A 68 0.33 8.88 -13.97
C MET A 68 0.51 8.03 -15.26
N PHE A 69 -0.52 7.36 -15.73
CA PHE A 69 -0.51 6.55 -16.96
C PHE A 69 -1.05 7.30 -18.18
N LYS A 70 -1.48 8.57 -18.03
CA LYS A 70 -2.17 9.32 -19.09
C LYS A 70 -1.23 10.14 -19.98
N GLY A 71 0.07 10.04 -19.76
CA GLY A 71 1.11 10.72 -20.57
C GLY A 71 1.59 12.04 -19.97
N THR A 72 2.36 12.74 -20.74
CA THR A 72 3.08 13.97 -20.38
C THR A 72 2.92 15.03 -21.48
N PRO A 73 3.55 16.20 -21.38
CA PRO A 73 3.60 17.14 -22.49
C PRO A 73 4.27 16.56 -23.77
N ASN A 74 5.17 15.59 -23.61
CA ASN A 74 5.99 15.05 -24.69
C ASN A 74 5.41 13.79 -25.37
N TYR A 75 4.44 13.12 -24.72
CA TYR A 75 3.70 11.98 -25.28
C TYR A 75 2.29 11.91 -24.69
N GLY A 76 1.38 11.26 -25.41
CA GLY A 76 -0.04 11.16 -25.04
C GLY A 76 -0.90 12.26 -25.67
N SER A 77 -0.32 13.20 -26.45
CA SER A 77 -1.05 14.28 -27.11
C SER A 77 -0.68 14.40 -28.58
N LYS A 78 -1.68 14.68 -29.43
CA LYS A 78 -1.49 15.03 -30.85
C LYS A 78 -1.05 16.48 -31.03
N ASP A 79 -1.46 17.37 -30.12
CA ASP A 79 -1.14 18.81 -30.11
C ASP A 79 -1.23 19.31 -28.66
N TRP A 80 -0.09 19.25 -27.97
CA TRP A 80 -0.02 19.62 -26.56
C TRP A 80 -0.40 21.08 -26.30
N ALA A 81 -0.04 21.99 -27.21
CA ALA A 81 -0.32 23.42 -27.00
C ALA A 81 -1.84 23.68 -26.90
N LYS A 82 -2.63 23.09 -27.81
CA LYS A 82 -4.09 23.21 -27.80
C LYS A 82 -4.74 22.41 -26.68
N GLU A 83 -4.24 21.19 -26.40
CA GLU A 83 -4.76 20.38 -25.30
C GLU A 83 -4.57 21.09 -23.97
N LYS A 84 -3.40 21.69 -23.74
CA LYS A 84 -3.09 22.41 -22.50
C LYS A 84 -4.09 23.52 -22.20
N GLU A 85 -4.48 24.34 -23.18
CA GLU A 85 -5.46 25.40 -22.99
C GLU A 85 -6.80 24.86 -22.48
N LEU A 86 -7.26 23.73 -23.02
CA LEU A 86 -8.49 23.05 -22.60
C LEU A 86 -8.36 22.43 -21.21
N LEU A 87 -7.19 21.85 -20.88
CA LEU A 87 -6.94 21.30 -19.53
C LEU A 87 -6.86 22.41 -18.48
N ASP A 88 -6.30 23.57 -18.81
CA ASP A 88 -6.27 24.73 -17.93
C ASP A 88 -7.72 25.24 -17.68
N GLU A 89 -8.57 25.30 -18.72
CA GLU A 89 -9.99 25.62 -18.59
C GLU A 89 -10.74 24.59 -17.72
N LEU A 90 -10.48 23.28 -17.94
CA LEU A 90 -11.07 22.22 -17.13
C LEU A 90 -10.69 22.34 -15.66
N SER A 91 -9.45 22.67 -15.37
CA SER A 91 -9.00 22.88 -13.97
C SER A 91 -9.82 23.99 -13.29
N MET A 92 -10.06 25.10 -13.98
CA MET A 92 -10.90 26.20 -13.45
C MET A 92 -12.36 25.77 -13.29
N LEU A 93 -12.91 25.02 -14.23
CA LEU A 93 -14.29 24.54 -14.18
C LEU A 93 -14.52 23.54 -13.05
N PHE A 94 -13.59 22.61 -12.80
CA PHE A 94 -13.67 21.68 -11.67
C PHE A 94 -13.61 22.41 -10.32
N GLU A 95 -12.75 23.42 -10.18
CA GLU A 95 -12.72 24.22 -8.95
C GLU A 95 -14.00 25.03 -8.76
N ALA A 96 -14.55 25.61 -9.83
CA ALA A 96 -15.84 26.30 -9.77
C ALA A 96 -16.98 25.33 -9.39
N HIS A 97 -17.02 24.13 -9.97
CA HIS A 97 -17.99 23.09 -9.65
C HIS A 97 -17.91 22.66 -8.18
N LYS A 98 -16.70 22.42 -7.68
CA LYS A 98 -16.45 22.05 -6.28
C LYS A 98 -17.01 23.11 -5.32
N ASN A 99 -16.85 24.38 -5.65
CA ASN A 99 -17.23 25.52 -4.80
C ASN A 99 -18.66 26.05 -5.05
N ALA A 100 -19.38 25.50 -6.03
CA ALA A 100 -20.74 25.92 -6.34
C ALA A 100 -21.71 25.61 -5.19
N ALA A 101 -22.54 26.60 -4.85
CA ALA A 101 -23.43 26.55 -3.69
C ALA A 101 -24.75 25.81 -3.97
N THR A 102 -25.23 25.84 -5.22
CA THR A 102 -26.51 25.25 -5.61
C THR A 102 -26.35 24.08 -6.55
N LYS A 103 -27.34 23.19 -6.57
CA LYS A 103 -27.37 22.07 -7.51
C LYS A 103 -27.44 22.54 -8.96
N GLU A 104 -28.22 23.59 -9.22
CA GLU A 104 -28.40 24.18 -10.54
C GLU A 104 -27.09 24.73 -11.10
N GLU A 105 -26.29 25.40 -10.27
CA GLU A 105 -24.92 25.84 -10.63
C GLU A 105 -24.00 24.65 -10.92
N LYS A 106 -24.02 23.62 -10.07
CA LYS A 106 -23.23 22.39 -10.28
C LYS A 106 -23.61 21.70 -11.59
N ASP A 107 -24.89 21.51 -11.85
CA ASP A 107 -25.37 20.86 -13.07
C ASP A 107 -25.00 21.68 -14.34
N ALA A 108 -25.03 23.02 -14.26
CA ALA A 108 -24.61 23.89 -15.36
C ALA A 108 -23.10 23.81 -15.62
N LEU A 109 -22.28 23.81 -14.55
CA LEU A 109 -20.83 23.68 -14.65
C LEU A 109 -20.44 22.28 -15.15
N TYR A 110 -21.11 21.22 -14.70
CA TYR A 110 -20.87 19.87 -15.14
C TYR A 110 -21.07 19.70 -16.66
N LYS A 111 -22.11 20.31 -17.22
CA LYS A 111 -22.32 20.32 -18.67
C LYS A 111 -21.19 21.01 -19.44
N LYS A 112 -20.59 22.06 -18.87
CA LYS A 112 -19.41 22.71 -19.46
C LYS A 112 -18.18 21.81 -19.35
N ILE A 113 -17.96 21.20 -18.18
CA ILE A 113 -16.87 20.24 -17.96
C ILE A 113 -16.95 19.11 -18.98
N ASP A 114 -18.14 18.53 -19.19
CA ASP A 114 -18.34 17.46 -20.17
C ASP A 114 -17.99 17.93 -21.60
N SER A 115 -18.49 19.09 -21.99
CA SER A 115 -18.19 19.67 -23.33
C SER A 115 -16.71 19.94 -23.54
N VAL A 116 -16.02 20.59 -22.58
CA VAL A 116 -14.60 20.93 -22.71
C VAL A 116 -13.74 19.65 -22.62
N SER A 117 -14.13 18.67 -21.77
CA SER A 117 -13.48 17.37 -21.68
C SER A 117 -13.54 16.62 -23.01
N TYR A 118 -14.69 16.66 -23.69
CA TYR A 118 -14.85 16.08 -25.01
C TYR A 118 -13.92 16.76 -26.05
N GLU A 119 -13.84 18.08 -26.06
CA GLU A 119 -12.92 18.80 -26.96
C GLU A 119 -11.45 18.44 -26.67
N ALA A 120 -11.04 18.41 -25.39
CA ALA A 120 -9.69 18.01 -24.98
C ALA A 120 -9.35 16.57 -25.39
N SER A 121 -10.32 15.66 -25.29
CA SER A 121 -10.14 14.25 -25.65
C SER A 121 -9.76 14.02 -27.12
N LYS A 122 -10.10 14.94 -28.03
CA LYS A 122 -9.72 14.85 -29.45
C LYS A 122 -8.21 14.95 -29.68
N TYR A 123 -7.51 15.60 -28.77
CA TYR A 123 -6.05 15.72 -28.78
C TYR A 123 -5.36 14.58 -28.05
N ALA A 124 -6.03 13.87 -27.16
CA ALA A 124 -5.44 12.76 -26.42
C ALA A 124 -5.11 11.58 -27.32
N ILE A 125 -3.97 10.92 -27.05
CA ILE A 125 -3.60 9.60 -27.57
C ILE A 125 -3.74 8.60 -26.41
N PRO A 126 -4.85 7.88 -26.32
CA PRO A 126 -5.08 6.97 -25.20
C PRO A 126 -4.04 5.84 -25.15
N ASN A 127 -3.61 5.48 -23.93
CA ASN A 127 -2.73 4.35 -23.66
C ASN A 127 -1.37 4.43 -24.39
N GLU A 128 -0.88 5.63 -24.70
CA GLU A 128 0.41 5.77 -25.37
C GLU A 128 1.57 5.30 -24.49
N TYR A 129 1.53 5.59 -23.17
CA TYR A 129 2.50 5.04 -22.22
C TYR A 129 2.54 3.50 -22.26
N ASP A 130 1.39 2.82 -22.27
CA ASP A 130 1.33 1.35 -22.33
C ASP A 130 1.93 0.81 -23.63
N LYS A 131 1.68 1.50 -24.76
CA LYS A 131 2.27 1.14 -26.06
C LYS A 131 3.79 1.33 -26.05
N MET A 132 4.28 2.43 -25.50
CA MET A 132 5.72 2.72 -25.39
C MET A 132 6.40 1.72 -24.44
N SER A 133 5.83 1.47 -23.28
CA SER A 133 6.29 0.47 -22.31
C SER A 133 6.31 -0.93 -22.93
N SER A 134 5.26 -1.34 -23.63
CA SER A 134 5.22 -2.62 -24.34
C SER A 134 6.23 -2.71 -25.47
N SER A 135 6.52 -1.60 -26.17
CA SER A 135 7.49 -1.57 -27.29
C SER A 135 8.92 -1.85 -26.84
N ILE A 136 9.29 -1.51 -25.62
CA ILE A 136 10.57 -1.89 -25.01
C ILE A 136 10.53 -3.29 -24.36
N GLY A 137 9.45 -4.04 -24.52
CA GLY A 137 9.29 -5.39 -23.99
C GLY A 137 8.99 -5.44 -22.49
N ALA A 138 8.50 -4.35 -21.90
CA ALA A 138 8.04 -4.35 -20.51
C ALA A 138 6.82 -5.27 -20.33
N LYS A 139 6.75 -5.91 -19.18
CA LYS A 139 5.64 -6.79 -18.77
C LYS A 139 5.23 -6.44 -17.33
N GLY A 140 4.02 -6.82 -16.97
CA GLY A 140 3.53 -6.61 -15.60
C GLY A 140 3.52 -5.13 -15.19
N THR A 141 3.41 -4.22 -16.18
CA THR A 141 3.24 -2.80 -15.94
C THR A 141 2.00 -2.58 -15.10
N ASN A 142 2.20 -2.03 -13.90
CA ASN A 142 1.13 -1.84 -12.93
C ASN A 142 1.53 -0.75 -11.92
N ALA A 143 0.58 -0.38 -11.07
CA ALA A 143 0.83 0.40 -9.87
C ALA A 143 -0.11 -0.03 -8.74
N TYR A 144 0.18 0.41 -7.55
CA TYR A 144 -0.71 0.24 -6.40
C TYR A 144 -0.48 1.34 -5.38
N THR A 145 -1.58 1.75 -4.74
CA THR A 145 -1.60 2.71 -3.64
C THR A 145 -2.03 2.03 -2.35
N SER A 146 -1.37 2.35 -1.26
CA SER A 146 -1.75 1.97 0.10
C SER A 146 -1.80 3.20 1.02
N ASN A 147 -1.89 2.99 2.33
CA ASN A 147 -1.92 4.10 3.27
C ASN A 147 -0.66 4.95 3.24
N ASP A 148 0.53 4.33 3.16
CA ASP A 148 1.83 5.00 3.33
C ASP A 148 2.60 5.19 2.02
N GLN A 149 2.17 4.57 0.92
CA GLN A 149 2.97 4.53 -0.30
C GLN A 149 2.12 4.41 -1.56
N THR A 150 2.69 4.89 -2.68
CA THR A 150 2.27 4.57 -4.05
C THR A 150 3.48 4.01 -4.79
N VAL A 151 3.31 2.90 -5.49
CA VAL A 151 4.41 2.15 -6.12
C VAL A 151 4.07 1.81 -7.56
N TYR A 152 5.01 2.05 -8.46
CA TYR A 152 4.91 1.78 -9.90
C TYR A 152 5.84 0.64 -10.28
N VAL A 153 5.35 -0.28 -11.09
CA VAL A 153 5.99 -1.58 -11.32
C VAL A 153 6.19 -1.85 -12.81
N ASN A 154 7.38 -2.30 -13.18
CA ASN A 154 7.65 -2.88 -14.50
C ASN A 154 8.59 -4.09 -14.36
N ASP A 155 8.47 -5.04 -15.28
CA ASP A 155 9.46 -6.07 -15.56
C ASP A 155 9.98 -5.81 -16.99
N ILE A 156 11.26 -5.43 -17.12
CA ILE A 156 11.87 -5.01 -18.39
C ILE A 156 12.98 -5.95 -18.84
N PRO A 157 13.26 -6.06 -20.16
CA PRO A 157 14.47 -6.72 -20.63
C PRO A 157 15.74 -6.01 -20.13
N SER A 158 16.79 -6.78 -19.86
CA SER A 158 18.07 -6.28 -19.30
C SER A 158 18.74 -5.18 -20.13
N ASN A 159 18.53 -5.18 -21.44
CA ASN A 159 19.11 -4.20 -22.38
C ASN A 159 18.30 -2.93 -22.55
N GLU A 160 17.17 -2.78 -21.86
CA GLU A 160 16.24 -1.65 -22.05
C GLU A 160 16.23 -0.66 -20.87
N VAL A 161 17.20 -0.73 -19.97
CA VAL A 161 17.29 0.14 -18.78
C VAL A 161 17.29 1.61 -19.16
N GLU A 162 18.07 2.02 -20.18
CA GLU A 162 18.12 3.42 -20.59
C GLU A 162 16.76 3.93 -21.09
N LYS A 163 16.08 3.16 -21.94
CA LYS A 163 14.76 3.54 -22.46
C LYS A 163 13.69 3.59 -21.35
N TRP A 164 13.76 2.65 -20.41
CA TRP A 164 12.92 2.69 -19.24
C TRP A 164 13.18 3.96 -18.41
N CYS A 165 14.44 4.35 -18.18
CA CYS A 165 14.77 5.60 -17.50
C CYS A 165 14.21 6.82 -18.21
N ILE A 166 14.24 6.86 -19.56
CA ILE A 166 13.66 7.95 -20.36
C ILE A 166 12.14 8.05 -20.10
N LEU A 167 11.43 6.93 -20.20
CA LEU A 167 9.97 6.90 -20.01
C LEU A 167 9.56 7.29 -18.59
N GLU A 168 10.21 6.68 -17.59
CA GLU A 168 9.84 6.89 -16.20
C GLU A 168 10.24 8.29 -15.70
N SER A 169 11.43 8.77 -16.05
CA SER A 169 11.86 10.11 -15.64
C SER A 169 10.95 11.19 -16.20
N GLU A 170 10.47 11.01 -17.43
CA GLU A 170 9.55 11.95 -18.05
C GLU A 170 8.23 12.03 -17.29
N ARG A 171 7.56 10.91 -17.00
CA ARG A 171 6.28 10.93 -16.31
C ARG A 171 6.35 11.33 -14.83
N PHE A 172 7.46 11.03 -14.15
CA PHE A 172 7.64 11.43 -12.75
C PHE A 172 7.98 12.91 -12.58
N GLN A 173 8.39 13.58 -13.64
CA GLN A 173 8.71 15.01 -13.62
C GLN A 173 7.64 15.89 -14.28
N ASN A 174 6.78 15.33 -15.14
CA ASN A 174 5.88 16.09 -16.02
C ASN A 174 4.45 15.53 -16.02
N LEU A 175 3.75 15.66 -14.91
CA LEU A 175 2.35 15.21 -14.79
C LEU A 175 1.43 16.03 -15.69
N VAL A 176 0.60 15.34 -16.47
CA VAL A 176 -0.55 15.90 -17.21
C VAL A 176 -1.82 15.16 -16.80
N LEU A 177 -2.83 15.89 -16.33
CA LEU A 177 -4.13 15.33 -15.96
C LEU A 177 -5.04 15.17 -17.21
N ARG A 178 -4.55 14.39 -18.18
CA ARG A 178 -5.23 14.09 -19.44
C ARG A 178 -6.35 13.10 -19.24
N LEU A 179 -7.48 13.29 -19.94
CA LEU A 179 -8.66 12.43 -19.80
C LEU A 179 -9.19 12.34 -18.36
N PHE A 180 -8.98 13.41 -17.57
CA PHE A 180 -9.31 13.46 -16.16
C PHE A 180 -10.77 13.08 -15.89
N HIS A 181 -11.72 13.64 -16.63
CA HIS A 181 -13.14 13.36 -16.47
C HIS A 181 -13.48 11.89 -16.74
N THR A 182 -12.94 11.31 -17.81
CA THR A 182 -13.14 9.89 -18.15
C THR A 182 -12.56 8.96 -17.08
N GLU A 183 -11.38 9.29 -16.56
CA GLU A 183 -10.73 8.49 -15.52
C GLU A 183 -11.47 8.58 -14.19
N LEU A 184 -12.11 9.72 -13.90
CA LEU A 184 -12.97 9.85 -12.74
C LEU A 184 -14.11 8.83 -12.75
N GLU A 185 -14.72 8.59 -13.89
CA GLU A 185 -15.77 7.57 -14.03
C GLU A 185 -15.22 6.17 -13.71
N THR A 186 -14.02 5.85 -14.17
CA THR A 186 -13.35 4.58 -13.87
C THR A 186 -13.11 4.41 -12.37
N VAL A 187 -12.53 5.41 -11.72
CA VAL A 187 -12.28 5.39 -10.27
C VAL A 187 -13.60 5.31 -9.48
N TYR A 188 -14.64 5.98 -9.95
CA TYR A 188 -15.96 5.93 -9.32
C TYR A 188 -16.63 4.55 -9.48
N GLU A 189 -16.44 3.88 -10.61
CA GLU A 189 -16.89 2.50 -10.78
C GLU A 189 -16.13 1.52 -9.86
N GLU A 190 -14.82 1.71 -9.69
CA GLU A 190 -14.04 0.95 -8.73
C GLU A 190 -14.50 1.18 -7.29
N PHE A 191 -14.83 2.43 -6.96
CA PHE A 191 -15.47 2.75 -5.69
C PHE A 191 -16.76 1.98 -5.53
N ASN A 192 -17.68 2.00 -6.50
CA ASN A 192 -18.94 1.28 -6.45
C ASN A 192 -18.73 -0.24 -6.27
N ARG A 193 -17.81 -0.85 -7.02
CA ARG A 193 -17.45 -2.28 -6.84
C ARG A 193 -16.90 -2.56 -5.44
N SER A 194 -16.16 -1.63 -4.86
CA SER A 194 -15.63 -1.77 -3.51
C SER A 194 -16.72 -1.80 -2.44
N GLN A 195 -17.90 -1.19 -2.72
CA GLN A 195 -19.05 -1.20 -1.82
C GLN A 195 -19.68 -2.58 -1.69
N ASP A 196 -19.53 -3.43 -2.70
CA ASP A 196 -20.05 -4.81 -2.70
C ASP A 196 -19.18 -5.79 -1.88
N ASN A 197 -18.08 -5.32 -1.30
CA ASN A 197 -17.17 -6.15 -0.50
C ASN A 197 -17.44 -5.99 1.01
N ASP A 198 -18.31 -6.88 1.53
CA ASP A 198 -18.70 -6.88 2.95
C ASP A 198 -17.48 -7.07 3.91
N MET A 199 -16.47 -7.86 3.50
CA MET A 199 -15.25 -8.07 4.30
C MET A 199 -14.47 -6.77 4.48
N ARG A 200 -14.34 -5.99 3.41
CA ARG A 200 -13.66 -4.70 3.43
C ARG A 200 -14.33 -3.74 4.43
N TRP A 201 -15.66 -3.68 4.40
CA TRP A 201 -16.44 -2.84 5.32
C TRP A 201 -16.30 -3.29 6.77
N SER A 202 -16.36 -4.59 7.02
CA SER A 202 -16.18 -5.14 8.35
C SER A 202 -14.79 -4.84 8.91
N MET A 203 -13.75 -4.96 8.10
CA MET A 203 -12.38 -4.60 8.48
C MET A 203 -12.22 -3.09 8.70
N ALA A 204 -12.79 -2.26 7.82
CA ALA A 204 -12.76 -0.81 7.97
C ALA A 204 -13.38 -0.34 9.30
N LYS A 205 -14.44 -1.01 9.78
CA LYS A 205 -15.05 -0.73 11.09
C LYS A 205 -14.12 -1.04 12.27
N VAL A 206 -13.24 -2.02 12.13
CA VAL A 206 -12.19 -2.28 13.14
C VAL A 206 -11.20 -1.13 13.16
N TRP A 207 -10.68 -0.73 12.01
CA TRP A 207 -9.69 0.35 11.89
C TRP A 207 -10.25 1.70 12.36
N GLU A 208 -11.46 2.07 11.91
CA GLU A 208 -12.16 3.28 12.34
C GLU A 208 -12.33 3.35 13.86
N SER A 209 -12.65 2.22 14.48
CA SER A 209 -12.87 2.16 15.93
C SER A 209 -11.58 2.18 16.75
N LEU A 210 -10.48 1.64 16.21
CA LEU A 210 -9.16 1.69 16.83
C LEU A 210 -8.49 3.04 16.64
N LEU A 211 -8.72 3.70 15.48
CA LEU A 211 -8.05 4.91 15.05
C LEU A 211 -9.06 5.98 14.56
N PRO A 212 -9.98 6.45 15.43
CA PRO A 212 -11.07 7.36 15.01
C PRO A 212 -10.59 8.74 14.54
N ASN A 213 -9.39 9.15 14.95
CA ASN A 213 -8.81 10.47 14.64
C ASN A 213 -7.58 10.38 13.72
N HIS A 214 -7.19 9.19 13.29
CA HIS A 214 -6.02 8.99 12.44
C HIS A 214 -6.44 8.59 11.01
N PRO A 215 -5.74 9.04 9.96
CA PRO A 215 -6.08 8.72 8.57
C PRO A 215 -6.21 7.21 8.27
N TYR A 216 -5.46 6.34 8.95
CA TYR A 216 -5.63 4.90 8.78
C TYR A 216 -7.04 4.39 9.11
N GLY A 217 -7.73 5.03 10.06
CA GLY A 217 -9.09 4.68 10.42
C GLY A 217 -10.15 5.49 9.67
N THR A 218 -9.83 6.70 9.22
CA THR A 218 -10.81 7.66 8.69
C THR A 218 -10.76 7.84 7.18
N GLN A 219 -9.66 7.44 6.54
CA GLN A 219 -9.45 7.61 5.10
C GLN A 219 -9.16 6.26 4.43
N THR A 220 -10.06 5.83 3.56
CA THR A 220 -9.81 4.64 2.74
C THR A 220 -9.01 5.02 1.50
N THR A 221 -8.20 4.11 0.99
CA THR A 221 -7.39 4.32 -0.22
C THR A 221 -8.24 4.72 -1.44
N ILE A 222 -9.44 4.15 -1.57
CA ILE A 222 -10.37 4.50 -2.66
C ILE A 222 -11.06 5.85 -2.42
N GLY A 223 -11.02 6.40 -1.21
CA GLY A 223 -11.70 7.63 -0.83
C GLY A 223 -13.18 7.46 -0.50
N LEU A 224 -13.85 8.60 -0.29
CA LEU A 224 -15.27 8.69 -0.06
C LEU A 224 -15.98 9.07 -1.37
N GLY A 225 -17.17 8.48 -1.61
CA GLY A 225 -17.92 8.72 -2.84
C GLY A 225 -18.31 10.17 -3.08
N GLU A 226 -18.58 10.92 -2.01
CA GLU A 226 -18.89 12.36 -2.10
C GLU A 226 -17.65 13.20 -2.49
N HIS A 227 -16.46 12.79 -2.09
CA HIS A 227 -15.22 13.46 -2.50
C HIS A 227 -14.89 13.17 -3.97
N LEU A 228 -15.15 11.93 -4.43
CA LEU A 228 -14.99 11.56 -5.84
C LEU A 228 -15.98 12.28 -6.76
N LYS A 229 -17.15 12.70 -6.24
CA LYS A 229 -18.12 13.51 -6.99
C LYS A 229 -17.72 14.99 -7.12
N ASN A 230 -16.78 15.46 -6.32
CA ASN A 230 -16.28 16.84 -6.33
C ASN A 230 -14.75 16.86 -6.49
N PRO A 231 -14.21 16.29 -7.58
CA PRO A 231 -12.77 16.18 -7.77
C PRO A 231 -12.12 17.54 -8.00
N SER A 232 -10.84 17.65 -7.65
CA SER A 232 -10.04 18.85 -7.83
C SER A 232 -8.75 18.51 -8.56
N MET A 233 -8.58 19.02 -9.77
CA MET A 233 -7.33 18.93 -10.52
C MET A 233 -6.20 19.68 -9.79
N VAL A 234 -6.53 20.80 -9.16
CA VAL A 234 -5.58 21.59 -8.36
C VAL A 234 -5.02 20.78 -7.18
N ASN A 235 -5.90 20.08 -6.45
CA ASN A 235 -5.46 19.26 -5.33
C ASN A 235 -4.56 18.09 -5.78
N ILE A 236 -4.83 17.49 -6.93
CA ILE A 236 -3.96 16.43 -7.48
C ILE A 236 -2.60 16.98 -7.87
N HIS A 237 -2.54 18.15 -8.55
CA HIS A 237 -1.28 18.81 -8.85
C HIS A 237 -0.51 19.20 -7.57
N ASN A 238 -1.19 19.70 -6.56
CA ASN A 238 -0.57 20.05 -5.28
C ASN A 238 0.00 18.79 -4.60
N TYR A 239 -0.73 17.68 -4.59
CA TYR A 239 -0.27 16.41 -4.05
C TYR A 239 0.97 15.90 -4.80
N PHE A 240 0.93 15.90 -6.14
CA PHE A 240 2.06 15.52 -6.98
C PHE A 240 3.28 16.40 -6.70
N ASN A 241 3.14 17.71 -6.75
CA ASN A 241 4.24 18.64 -6.53
C ASN A 241 4.83 18.56 -5.12
N THR A 242 4.04 18.14 -4.13
CA THR A 242 4.48 18.00 -2.74
C THR A 242 5.23 16.70 -2.51
N TYR A 243 4.70 15.59 -3.01
CA TYR A 243 5.17 14.25 -2.61
C TYR A 243 5.95 13.51 -3.69
N TYR A 244 5.74 13.81 -4.99
CA TYR A 244 6.48 13.21 -6.09
C TYR A 244 7.73 14.02 -6.39
N VAL A 245 8.64 13.98 -5.43
CA VAL A 245 9.92 14.67 -5.46
C VAL A 245 11.05 13.68 -5.15
N PRO A 246 12.26 13.84 -5.73
CA PRO A 246 13.29 12.80 -5.67
C PRO A 246 13.70 12.42 -4.25
N ASN A 247 13.71 13.36 -3.31
CA ASN A 247 14.01 13.10 -1.90
C ASN A 247 12.88 12.37 -1.14
N ASN A 248 11.76 12.05 -1.81
CA ASN A 248 10.64 11.25 -1.29
C ASN A 248 10.41 9.98 -2.12
N VAL A 249 11.32 9.65 -3.03
CA VAL A 249 11.19 8.56 -4.00
C VAL A 249 12.39 7.64 -3.95
N ALA A 250 12.16 6.36 -4.19
CA ALA A 250 13.22 5.39 -4.44
C ALA A 250 12.96 4.58 -5.71
N ILE A 251 14.05 4.27 -6.42
CA ILE A 251 14.11 3.29 -7.49
C ILE A 251 14.72 2.01 -6.94
N CYS A 252 13.99 0.90 -7.03
CA CYS A 252 14.37 -0.40 -6.51
C CYS A 252 14.42 -1.41 -7.67
N MET A 253 15.58 -2.00 -7.93
CA MET A 253 15.78 -2.89 -9.08
C MET A 253 16.47 -4.19 -8.67
N SER A 254 15.98 -5.29 -9.23
CA SER A 254 16.59 -6.61 -9.09
C SER A 254 16.54 -7.36 -10.42
N GLY A 255 17.64 -7.93 -10.83
CA GLY A 255 17.69 -8.71 -12.07
C GLY A 255 19.06 -8.83 -12.69
N ASP A 256 19.07 -9.11 -13.98
CA ASP A 256 20.28 -9.12 -14.81
C ASP A 256 20.66 -7.71 -15.20
N LEU A 257 21.23 -6.98 -14.26
CA LEU A 257 21.67 -5.60 -14.46
C LEU A 257 23.16 -5.45 -14.11
N ASP A 258 23.80 -4.48 -14.74
CA ASP A 258 25.09 -3.94 -14.34
C ASP A 258 24.87 -2.70 -13.47
N PRO A 259 25.25 -2.70 -12.19
CA PRO A 259 24.97 -1.61 -11.29
C PRO A 259 25.63 -0.27 -11.69
N ASP A 260 26.81 -0.30 -12.29
CA ASP A 260 27.55 0.91 -12.60
C ASP A 260 26.95 1.63 -13.81
N SER A 261 26.55 0.92 -14.85
CA SER A 261 25.81 1.50 -15.98
C SER A 261 24.37 1.86 -15.58
N THR A 262 23.72 1.06 -14.74
CA THR A 262 22.35 1.33 -14.29
C THR A 262 22.26 2.64 -13.52
N ILE A 263 23.17 2.87 -12.54
CA ILE A 263 23.17 4.11 -11.77
C ILE A 263 23.50 5.32 -12.63
N ALA A 264 24.38 5.15 -13.64
CA ALA A 264 24.71 6.22 -14.57
C ALA A 264 23.50 6.62 -15.43
N TRP A 265 22.68 5.66 -15.91
CA TRP A 265 21.43 5.95 -16.61
C TRP A 265 20.42 6.65 -15.69
N ILE A 266 20.25 6.16 -14.47
CA ILE A 266 19.33 6.77 -13.51
C ILE A 266 19.75 8.22 -13.21
N ASP A 267 21.02 8.49 -12.93
CA ASP A 267 21.50 9.85 -12.68
C ASP A 267 21.36 10.76 -13.92
N LYS A 268 21.61 10.23 -15.11
CA LYS A 268 21.47 10.98 -16.37
C LYS A 268 20.05 11.53 -16.56
N TYR A 269 19.03 10.75 -16.24
CA TYR A 269 17.63 11.09 -16.54
C TYR A 269 16.85 11.62 -15.32
N PHE A 270 17.18 11.17 -14.11
CA PHE A 270 16.51 11.61 -12.88
C PHE A 270 17.34 12.63 -12.09
N GLY A 271 18.62 12.81 -12.36
CA GLY A 271 19.50 13.66 -11.56
C GLY A 271 19.14 15.15 -11.58
N SER A 272 18.50 15.63 -12.64
CA SER A 272 18.01 17.02 -12.74
C SER A 272 16.66 17.25 -12.05
N TRP A 273 15.98 16.20 -11.61
CA TRP A 273 14.72 16.29 -10.88
C TRP A 273 14.91 17.05 -9.57
N LYS A 274 14.12 18.10 -9.35
CA LYS A 274 14.32 19.02 -8.23
C LYS A 274 13.75 18.46 -6.93
N PRO A 275 14.52 18.45 -5.82
CA PRO A 275 13.99 18.05 -4.52
C PRO A 275 12.95 19.05 -4.01
N GLY A 276 12.03 18.54 -3.17
CA GLY A 276 10.97 19.33 -2.55
C GLY A 276 11.06 19.36 -1.03
N LYS A 277 10.36 20.30 -0.43
CA LYS A 277 10.16 20.36 1.02
C LYS A 277 8.92 19.55 1.37
N LEU A 278 9.11 18.48 2.14
CA LEU A 278 8.00 17.63 2.60
C LEU A 278 7.34 18.27 3.83
N PRO A 279 6.00 18.25 3.94
CA PRO A 279 5.32 18.68 5.14
C PRO A 279 5.52 17.66 6.27
N GLU A 280 5.59 18.16 7.50
CA GLU A 280 5.47 17.33 8.69
C GLU A 280 3.99 17.12 9.00
N LEU A 281 3.58 15.87 9.09
CA LEU A 281 2.21 15.52 9.46
C LEU A 281 2.17 15.14 10.94
N HIS A 282 1.22 15.73 11.65
CA HIS A 282 0.97 15.42 13.06
C HIS A 282 -0.47 14.92 13.18
N PHE A 283 -0.62 13.79 13.86
CA PHE A 283 -1.91 13.18 14.13
C PHE A 283 -2.09 13.02 15.64
N ASP A 284 -3.35 13.08 16.08
CA ASP A 284 -3.69 12.82 17.47
C ASP A 284 -3.37 11.35 17.82
N GLU A 285 -2.94 11.13 19.06
CA GLU A 285 -2.70 9.77 19.55
C GLU A 285 -4.01 8.95 19.55
N ALA A 286 -3.85 7.67 19.25
CA ALA A 286 -4.96 6.73 19.32
C ALA A 286 -5.53 6.63 20.74
N PRO A 287 -6.86 6.57 20.90
CA PRO A 287 -7.45 6.40 22.22
C PRO A 287 -7.10 5.02 22.79
N LYS A 288 -6.74 4.98 24.08
CA LYS A 288 -6.51 3.71 24.77
C LYS A 288 -7.83 3.02 25.07
N LEU A 289 -8.04 1.86 24.51
CA LEU A 289 -9.22 1.04 24.83
C LEU A 289 -9.03 0.35 26.18
N THR A 290 -10.05 0.44 27.03
CA THR A 290 -10.12 -0.24 28.33
C THR A 290 -11.17 -1.34 28.37
N ALA A 291 -12.02 -1.44 27.34
CA ALA A 291 -13.05 -2.44 27.18
C ALA A 291 -13.23 -2.76 25.68
N PRO A 292 -13.72 -3.96 25.34
CA PRO A 292 -13.97 -4.33 23.95
C PRO A 292 -15.03 -3.44 23.30
N ILE A 293 -14.80 -3.11 22.02
CA ILE A 293 -15.78 -2.44 21.18
C ILE A 293 -16.35 -3.44 20.18
N THR A 294 -17.67 -3.53 20.12
CA THR A 294 -18.37 -4.36 19.13
C THR A 294 -18.94 -3.49 18.01
N ARG A 295 -18.76 -3.94 16.77
CA ARG A 295 -19.35 -3.37 15.56
C ARG A 295 -20.10 -4.45 14.80
N GLU A 296 -21.13 -4.06 14.09
CA GLU A 296 -21.88 -4.95 13.20
C GLU A 296 -21.98 -4.35 11.80
N THR A 297 -21.81 -5.18 10.80
CA THR A 297 -22.06 -4.86 9.41
C THR A 297 -22.99 -5.91 8.81
N TYR A 298 -23.76 -5.52 7.83
CA TYR A 298 -24.77 -6.39 7.21
C TYR A 298 -24.59 -6.40 5.71
N GLY A 299 -24.70 -7.58 5.09
CA GLY A 299 -24.58 -7.71 3.65
C GLY A 299 -24.92 -9.12 3.15
N PRO A 300 -24.93 -9.32 1.83
CA PRO A 300 -25.34 -10.60 1.21
C PRO A 300 -24.30 -11.71 1.33
N GLN A 301 -23.02 -11.37 1.51
CA GLN A 301 -21.93 -12.35 1.54
C GLN A 301 -21.98 -13.21 2.81
N ALA A 302 -21.13 -14.24 2.88
CA ALA A 302 -21.03 -15.15 4.03
C ALA A 302 -20.66 -14.41 5.33
N GLU A 303 -21.16 -14.89 6.44
CA GLU A 303 -20.83 -14.36 7.77
C GLU A 303 -19.35 -14.55 8.09
N HIS A 304 -18.74 -13.54 8.70
CA HIS A 304 -17.38 -13.57 9.20
C HIS A 304 -17.19 -12.55 10.31
N LEU A 305 -16.10 -12.67 11.05
CA LEU A 305 -15.67 -11.64 11.99
C LEU A 305 -14.22 -11.22 11.72
N PHE A 306 -13.93 -9.98 12.09
CA PHE A 306 -12.59 -9.49 12.36
C PHE A 306 -12.49 -9.01 13.81
N LEU A 307 -11.39 -9.36 14.46
CA LEU A 307 -11.02 -8.87 15.77
C LEU A 307 -9.64 -8.23 15.68
N GLY A 308 -9.52 -6.99 16.12
CA GLY A 308 -8.29 -6.21 15.98
C GLY A 308 -7.77 -5.67 17.29
N TYR A 309 -6.46 -5.79 17.50
CA TYR A 309 -5.68 -5.12 18.54
C TYR A 309 -4.77 -4.07 17.91
N LEU A 310 -4.56 -2.96 18.60
CA LEU A 310 -3.71 -1.86 18.15
C LEU A 310 -2.35 -1.91 18.86
N PHE A 311 -1.29 -1.63 18.09
CA PHE A 311 0.09 -1.56 18.52
C PHE A 311 0.78 -0.34 17.95
N ALA A 312 1.96 0.02 18.46
CA ALA A 312 2.80 1.03 17.86
C ALA A 312 3.25 0.62 16.44
N GLY A 313 3.62 1.60 15.66
CA GLY A 313 3.98 1.41 14.26
C GLY A 313 5.32 0.72 14.04
N ARG A 314 5.68 0.67 12.77
CA ARG A 314 6.95 0.11 12.29
C ARG A 314 8.17 0.69 13.01
N ASN A 315 9.26 -0.06 13.05
CA ASN A 315 10.54 0.30 13.70
C ASN A 315 10.47 0.47 15.24
N THR A 316 9.37 0.05 15.87
CA THR A 316 9.23 -0.02 17.33
C THR A 316 9.46 -1.45 17.84
N GLU A 317 9.50 -1.61 19.17
CA GLU A 317 9.59 -2.95 19.75
C GLU A 317 8.37 -3.81 19.45
N ASP A 318 7.21 -3.19 19.30
CA ASP A 318 5.95 -3.88 19.00
C ASP A 318 6.04 -4.67 17.69
N GLU A 319 6.77 -4.17 16.69
CA GLU A 319 6.91 -4.85 15.38
C GLU A 319 7.44 -6.28 15.52
N LYS A 320 8.50 -6.48 16.31
CA LYS A 320 9.10 -7.82 16.48
C LYS A 320 8.23 -8.77 17.30
N TYR A 321 7.61 -8.24 18.37
CA TYR A 321 6.69 -9.05 19.18
C TYR A 321 5.42 -9.41 18.41
N LEU A 322 4.88 -8.46 17.65
CA LEU A 322 3.71 -8.69 16.81
C LEU A 322 3.99 -9.73 15.72
N GLN A 323 5.15 -9.67 15.09
CA GLN A 323 5.57 -10.68 14.11
C GLN A 323 5.71 -12.07 14.75
N MET A 324 6.35 -12.17 15.93
CA MET A 324 6.49 -13.44 16.64
C MET A 324 5.12 -13.99 17.08
N LEU A 325 4.27 -13.13 17.64
CA LEU A 325 2.91 -13.47 18.07
C LEU A 325 2.07 -14.02 16.90
N ASP A 326 2.11 -13.37 15.75
CA ASP A 326 1.38 -13.84 14.57
C ASP A 326 1.88 -15.21 14.10
N MET A 327 3.19 -15.41 14.03
CA MET A 327 3.77 -16.71 13.66
C MET A 327 3.37 -17.84 14.64
N MET A 328 3.23 -17.52 15.94
CA MET A 328 2.74 -18.48 16.94
C MET A 328 1.27 -18.78 16.80
N LEU A 329 0.47 -17.82 16.32
CA LEU A 329 -0.96 -17.98 16.08
C LEU A 329 -1.26 -18.69 14.77
N SER A 330 -0.70 -18.21 13.66
CA SER A 330 -1.02 -18.70 12.33
C SER A 330 0.20 -18.61 11.39
N ASN A 331 0.70 -19.74 10.93
CA ASN A 331 1.80 -19.82 9.97
C ASN A 331 1.51 -20.82 8.84
N GLY A 332 0.27 -21.29 8.74
CA GLY A 332 -0.21 -22.26 7.76
C GLY A 332 0.15 -23.71 8.07
N LYS A 333 0.81 -24.01 9.20
CA LYS A 333 1.26 -25.39 9.56
C LYS A 333 1.09 -25.73 11.03
N THR A 334 1.77 -24.99 11.89
CA THR A 334 1.96 -25.33 13.32
C THR A 334 1.48 -24.25 14.29
N GLY A 335 0.96 -23.14 13.78
CA GLY A 335 0.37 -22.09 14.60
C GLY A 335 -0.82 -22.63 15.40
N LEU A 336 -1.09 -22.04 16.55
CA LEU A 336 -2.19 -22.48 17.44
C LEU A 336 -3.54 -22.48 16.73
N ILE A 337 -3.82 -21.47 15.92
CA ILE A 337 -5.04 -21.41 15.09
C ILE A 337 -5.04 -22.54 14.06
N ASP A 338 -3.89 -22.78 13.41
CA ASP A 338 -3.78 -23.83 12.38
C ASP A 338 -4.08 -25.21 12.95
N VAL A 339 -3.42 -25.54 14.09
CA VAL A 339 -3.51 -26.88 14.70
C VAL A 339 -4.81 -27.07 15.47
N ASN A 340 -5.22 -26.07 16.27
CA ASN A 340 -6.33 -26.23 17.21
C ASN A 340 -7.70 -25.87 16.62
N ILE A 341 -7.73 -25.04 15.58
CA ILE A 341 -8.97 -24.58 14.97
C ILE A 341 -9.14 -25.18 13.57
N ASN A 342 -8.21 -24.87 12.63
CA ASN A 342 -8.38 -25.24 11.23
C ASN A 342 -8.25 -26.76 11.00
N GLN A 343 -7.21 -27.41 11.51
CA GLN A 343 -7.02 -28.87 11.37
C GLN A 343 -8.13 -29.66 12.08
N LYS A 344 -8.62 -29.14 13.22
CA LYS A 344 -9.75 -29.74 13.96
C LYS A 344 -11.11 -29.33 13.44
N GLN A 345 -11.14 -28.49 12.40
CA GLN A 345 -12.37 -27.99 11.81
C GLN A 345 -13.36 -27.39 12.83
N ARG A 346 -12.85 -26.62 13.79
CA ARG A 346 -13.69 -25.99 14.83
C ARG A 346 -14.48 -24.80 14.29
N THR A 347 -13.99 -24.16 13.24
CA THR A 347 -14.65 -23.14 12.42
C THR A 347 -14.54 -23.52 10.95
N LEU A 348 -15.19 -22.77 10.05
CA LEU A 348 -14.99 -22.97 8.62
C LEU A 348 -13.59 -22.50 8.20
N GLU A 349 -13.15 -21.36 8.72
CA GLU A 349 -11.84 -20.77 8.48
C GLU A 349 -11.47 -19.88 9.67
N ALA A 350 -10.22 -19.87 10.06
CA ALA A 350 -9.68 -18.92 11.03
C ALA A 350 -8.24 -18.59 10.73
N GLY A 351 -7.80 -17.38 11.08
CA GLY A 351 -6.42 -16.92 10.87
C GLY A 351 -6.07 -15.70 11.68
N SER A 352 -4.78 -15.38 11.69
CA SER A 352 -4.24 -14.11 12.15
C SER A 352 -3.39 -13.45 11.04
N SER A 353 -3.24 -12.16 11.10
CA SER A 353 -2.40 -11.39 10.17
C SER A 353 -1.95 -10.08 10.83
N PRO A 354 -0.65 -9.80 10.88
CA PRO A 354 -0.17 -8.51 11.31
C PRO A 354 -0.28 -7.51 10.16
N GLN A 355 -0.77 -6.33 10.46
CA GLN A 355 -0.75 -5.18 9.54
C GLN A 355 0.23 -4.15 10.12
N ILE A 356 1.48 -4.18 9.63
CA ILE A 356 2.54 -3.31 10.14
C ILE A 356 2.64 -2.09 9.23
N LEU A 357 2.14 -0.94 9.71
CA LEU A 357 2.17 0.35 9.04
C LEU A 357 3.14 1.29 9.77
N ASN A 358 3.37 2.48 9.21
CA ASN A 358 4.40 3.36 9.74
C ASN A 358 4.05 3.97 11.11
N ASP A 359 2.81 4.40 11.31
CA ASP A 359 2.40 5.10 12.54
C ASP A 359 1.81 4.15 13.59
N TYR A 360 1.04 3.17 13.15
CA TYR A 360 0.40 2.14 13.99
C TYR A 360 0.44 0.77 13.32
N SER A 361 0.33 -0.28 14.10
CA SER A 361 0.20 -1.66 13.63
C SER A 361 -1.02 -2.33 14.22
N PHE A 362 -1.52 -3.34 13.55
CA PHE A 362 -2.68 -4.12 14.00
C PHE A 362 -2.36 -5.61 14.01
N LEU A 363 -2.82 -6.32 15.04
CA LEU A 363 -3.03 -7.75 14.94
C LEU A 363 -4.50 -7.98 14.60
N LEU A 364 -4.76 -8.51 13.42
CA LEU A 364 -6.11 -8.88 12.99
C LEU A 364 -6.29 -10.39 13.11
N LEU A 365 -7.28 -10.80 13.86
CA LEU A 365 -7.81 -12.17 13.86
C LEU A 365 -9.04 -12.21 12.99
N SER A 366 -9.21 -13.27 12.22
CA SER A 366 -10.38 -13.47 11.37
C SER A 366 -10.98 -14.85 11.57
N GLY A 367 -12.28 -14.98 11.38
CA GLY A 367 -12.95 -16.27 11.48
C GLY A 367 -14.27 -16.31 10.73
N LYS A 368 -14.56 -17.48 10.15
CA LYS A 368 -15.83 -17.79 9.50
C LYS A 368 -16.54 -18.94 10.21
N PRO A 369 -17.84 -18.79 10.55
CA PRO A 369 -18.58 -19.82 11.25
C PRO A 369 -18.93 -20.99 10.31
N LYS A 370 -19.03 -22.17 10.90
CA LYS A 370 -19.68 -23.33 10.26
C LYS A 370 -21.20 -23.16 10.26
N ALA A 371 -21.89 -24.01 9.53
CA ALA A 371 -23.35 -24.08 9.57
C ALA A 371 -23.85 -24.33 11.02
N GLY A 372 -24.71 -23.43 11.50
CA GLY A 372 -25.29 -23.48 12.85
C GLY A 372 -24.40 -22.92 13.96
N GLN A 373 -23.19 -22.45 13.64
CA GLN A 373 -22.29 -21.79 14.59
C GLN A 373 -22.51 -20.28 14.58
N THR A 374 -22.46 -19.65 15.74
CA THR A 374 -22.55 -18.18 15.87
C THR A 374 -21.20 -17.51 15.70
N LEU A 375 -21.20 -16.22 15.33
CA LEU A 375 -19.97 -15.41 15.25
C LEU A 375 -19.34 -15.21 16.63
N GLU A 376 -20.17 -15.15 17.69
CA GLU A 376 -19.73 -15.07 19.08
C GLU A 376 -18.94 -16.32 19.49
N GLU A 377 -19.41 -17.50 19.13
CA GLU A 377 -18.67 -18.76 19.37
C GLU A 377 -17.34 -18.77 18.62
N VAL A 378 -17.29 -18.26 17.39
CA VAL A 378 -16.03 -18.15 16.61
C VAL A 378 -15.06 -17.18 17.31
N LYS A 379 -15.55 -16.02 17.78
CA LYS A 379 -14.73 -15.06 18.57
C LYS A 379 -14.14 -15.74 19.79
N ASP A 380 -14.96 -16.45 20.58
CA ASP A 380 -14.52 -17.09 21.82
C ASP A 380 -13.49 -18.20 21.55
N ILE A 381 -13.62 -18.92 20.43
CA ILE A 381 -12.62 -19.89 19.96
C ILE A 381 -11.28 -19.23 19.65
N LEU A 382 -11.29 -18.07 18.96
CA LEU A 382 -10.07 -17.31 18.65
C LEU A 382 -9.40 -16.75 19.91
N LEU A 383 -10.18 -16.15 20.80
CA LEU A 383 -9.68 -15.61 22.07
C LEU A 383 -9.10 -16.70 22.98
N ALA A 384 -9.62 -17.93 22.91
CA ALA A 384 -9.08 -19.05 23.68
C ALA A 384 -7.64 -19.40 23.25
N GLU A 385 -7.27 -19.22 21.98
CA GLU A 385 -5.88 -19.44 21.53
C GLU A 385 -4.96 -18.30 22.03
N ILE A 386 -5.44 -17.06 22.10
CA ILE A 386 -4.71 -15.95 22.75
C ILE A 386 -4.47 -16.26 24.24
N GLU A 387 -5.49 -16.76 24.96
CA GLU A 387 -5.35 -17.11 26.38
C GLU A 387 -4.33 -18.24 26.60
N LYS A 388 -4.18 -19.18 25.67
CA LYS A 388 -3.11 -20.20 25.75
C LYS A 388 -1.72 -19.56 25.66
N LEU A 389 -1.54 -18.59 24.76
CA LEU A 389 -0.28 -17.86 24.65
C LEU A 389 0.01 -17.05 25.92
N LYS A 390 -0.99 -16.40 26.52
CA LYS A 390 -0.85 -15.68 27.80
C LYS A 390 -0.42 -16.59 28.95
N LYS A 391 -0.92 -17.81 28.96
CA LYS A 391 -0.55 -18.83 29.97
C LYS A 391 0.79 -19.52 29.68
N GLY A 392 1.40 -19.22 28.55
CA GLY A 392 2.64 -19.88 28.11
C GLY A 392 2.45 -21.36 27.76
N GLU A 393 1.26 -21.73 27.25
CA GLU A 393 0.96 -23.11 26.81
C GLU A 393 1.64 -23.42 25.45
N PHE A 394 2.93 -23.15 25.37
CA PHE A 394 3.84 -23.44 24.25
C PHE A 394 5.26 -23.54 24.79
N THR A 395 6.19 -24.05 23.98
CA THR A 395 7.58 -24.20 24.36
C THR A 395 8.49 -23.21 23.64
N GLN A 396 9.75 -23.08 24.10
CA GLN A 396 10.77 -22.31 23.36
C GLN A 396 11.09 -23.01 22.03
N GLU A 397 11.00 -24.32 21.97
CA GLU A 397 11.18 -25.12 20.76
C GLU A 397 10.10 -24.80 19.70
N ASP A 398 8.86 -24.58 20.12
CA ASP A 398 7.78 -24.13 19.23
C ASP A 398 8.11 -22.77 18.61
N MET A 399 8.59 -21.81 19.41
CA MET A 399 9.04 -20.51 18.91
C MET A 399 10.21 -20.65 17.93
N ASN A 400 11.17 -21.49 18.25
CA ASN A 400 12.33 -21.73 17.37
C ASN A 400 11.89 -22.39 16.04
N ALA A 401 10.92 -23.29 16.09
CA ALA A 401 10.39 -23.96 14.91
C ALA A 401 9.64 -23.00 13.97
N VAL A 402 8.76 -22.12 14.50
CA VAL A 402 8.05 -21.13 13.68
C VAL A 402 9.00 -20.11 13.08
N LEU A 403 10.01 -19.66 13.84
CA LEU A 403 11.05 -18.77 13.36
C LEU A 403 11.90 -19.41 12.24
N THR A 404 12.25 -20.69 12.38
CA THR A 404 12.99 -21.42 11.36
C THR A 404 12.19 -21.51 10.05
N ASN A 405 10.89 -21.79 10.13
CA ASN A 405 10.01 -21.77 8.97
C ASN A 405 9.95 -20.36 8.32
N PHE A 406 9.88 -19.32 9.12
CA PHE A 406 9.86 -17.95 8.63
C PHE A 406 11.17 -17.57 7.93
N LYS A 407 12.32 -17.88 8.53
CA LYS A 407 13.65 -17.71 7.92
C LYS A 407 13.75 -18.45 6.59
N LEU A 408 13.22 -19.67 6.50
CA LEU A 408 13.21 -20.43 5.25
C LEU A 408 12.37 -19.77 4.17
N GLN A 409 11.19 -19.22 4.53
CA GLN A 409 10.33 -18.48 3.59
C GLN A 409 11.02 -17.20 3.09
N GLU A 410 11.67 -16.47 4.00
CA GLU A 410 12.45 -15.27 3.64
C GLU A 410 13.58 -15.62 2.65
N ILE A 411 14.35 -16.67 2.90
CA ILE A 411 15.41 -17.12 1.99
C ILE A 411 14.84 -17.50 0.61
N ARG A 412 13.75 -18.27 0.58
CA ARG A 412 13.08 -18.65 -0.68
C ARG A 412 12.53 -17.45 -1.44
N SER A 413 12.05 -16.43 -0.74
CA SER A 413 11.58 -15.21 -1.38
C SER A 413 12.67 -14.50 -2.19
N LEU A 414 13.94 -14.67 -1.79
CA LEU A 414 15.09 -14.07 -2.47
C LEU A 414 15.47 -14.77 -3.79
N GLU A 415 14.84 -15.88 -4.13
CA GLU A 415 14.97 -16.55 -5.44
C GLU A 415 14.12 -15.88 -6.53
N ASN A 416 13.39 -14.81 -6.19
CA ASN A 416 12.50 -14.11 -7.10
C ASN A 416 12.87 -12.62 -7.17
N ASN A 417 13.09 -12.09 -8.38
CA ASN A 417 13.46 -10.69 -8.59
C ASN A 417 12.42 -9.69 -8.07
N ALA A 418 11.13 -9.99 -8.22
CA ALA A 418 10.07 -9.13 -7.71
C ALA A 418 10.10 -9.05 -6.17
N SER A 419 10.28 -10.16 -5.48
CA SER A 419 10.38 -10.20 -4.01
C SER A 419 11.63 -9.48 -3.51
N ARG A 420 12.77 -9.66 -4.20
CA ARG A 420 14.04 -8.97 -3.88
C ARG A 420 13.88 -7.46 -3.98
N ALA A 421 13.37 -6.96 -5.09
CA ALA A 421 13.16 -5.53 -5.30
C ALA A 421 12.08 -4.96 -4.37
N ASN A 422 10.99 -5.71 -4.10
CA ASN A 422 9.94 -5.28 -3.18
C ASN A 422 10.43 -5.20 -1.72
N LYS A 423 11.44 -5.97 -1.33
CA LYS A 423 12.06 -5.82 -0.01
C LYS A 423 12.65 -4.42 0.18
N PHE A 424 13.29 -3.87 -0.85
CA PHE A 424 13.76 -2.47 -0.83
C PHE A 424 12.62 -1.46 -0.73
N VAL A 425 11.52 -1.70 -1.46
CA VAL A 425 10.33 -0.84 -1.37
C VAL A 425 9.85 -0.75 0.08
N ARG A 426 9.68 -1.90 0.75
CA ARG A 426 9.22 -1.94 2.15
C ARG A 426 10.19 -1.27 3.12
N ILE A 427 11.49 -1.44 2.93
CA ILE A 427 12.52 -0.77 3.74
C ILE A 427 12.46 0.74 3.54
N PHE A 428 12.43 1.19 2.30
CA PHE A 428 12.38 2.61 1.98
C PHE A 428 11.10 3.28 2.49
N THR A 429 9.93 2.78 2.11
CA THR A 429 8.64 3.38 2.46
C THR A 429 8.31 3.24 3.95
N GLY A 430 8.86 2.21 4.60
CA GLY A 430 8.76 2.01 6.05
C GLY A 430 9.73 2.85 6.88
N ASN A 431 10.55 3.70 6.26
CA ASN A 431 11.62 4.44 6.94
C ASN A 431 12.53 3.53 7.80
N THR A 432 12.70 2.28 7.37
CA THR A 432 13.52 1.31 8.10
C THR A 432 14.98 1.50 7.74
N ASP A 433 15.84 1.53 8.74
CA ASP A 433 17.29 1.49 8.52
C ASP A 433 17.67 0.16 7.87
N TYR A 434 18.41 0.22 6.75
CA TYR A 434 18.75 -0.98 6.00
C TYR A 434 19.58 -1.97 6.83
N LYS A 435 20.52 -1.48 7.62
CA LYS A 435 21.36 -2.31 8.49
C LYS A 435 20.50 -3.02 9.55
N LYS A 436 19.54 -2.33 10.17
CA LYS A 436 18.58 -2.95 11.09
C LYS A 436 17.73 -4.01 10.42
N SER A 437 17.34 -3.81 9.16
CA SER A 437 16.56 -4.82 8.45
C SER A 437 17.31 -6.14 8.26
N LEU A 438 18.65 -6.12 8.24
CA LEU A 438 19.49 -7.31 8.13
C LEU A 438 19.57 -8.10 9.43
N THR A 439 19.40 -7.46 10.59
CA THR A 439 19.47 -8.09 11.92
C THR A 439 18.11 -8.49 12.47
N PHE A 440 17.01 -8.11 11.83
CA PHE A 440 15.64 -8.30 12.31
C PHE A 440 15.33 -9.78 12.62
N LEU A 441 15.72 -10.70 11.75
CA LEU A 441 15.51 -12.14 11.98
C LEU A 441 16.32 -12.69 13.17
N ASP A 442 17.48 -12.13 13.43
CA ASP A 442 18.30 -12.51 14.57
C ASP A 442 17.73 -11.94 15.86
N GLU A 443 17.20 -10.71 15.81
CA GLU A 443 16.48 -10.09 16.93
C GLU A 443 15.21 -10.87 17.31
N LEU A 444 14.45 -11.36 16.32
CA LEU A 444 13.34 -12.27 16.57
C LEU A 444 13.80 -13.54 17.30
N GLY A 445 14.97 -14.06 16.93
CA GLY A 445 15.54 -15.27 17.55
C GLY A 445 16.01 -15.06 19.01
N GLN A 446 16.15 -13.84 19.45
CA GLN A 446 16.53 -13.50 20.84
C GLN A 446 15.33 -13.44 21.78
N ILE A 447 14.10 -13.35 21.26
CA ILE A 447 12.89 -13.32 22.07
C ILE A 447 12.75 -14.68 22.80
N LYS A 448 12.73 -14.62 24.12
CA LYS A 448 12.49 -15.79 24.96
C LYS A 448 10.99 -15.97 25.19
N LYS A 449 10.59 -17.19 25.52
CA LYS A 449 9.21 -17.54 25.87
C LYS A 449 8.64 -16.58 26.92
N ASP A 450 9.37 -16.37 28.02
CA ASP A 450 8.91 -15.54 29.12
C ASP A 450 8.73 -14.07 28.72
N ASP A 451 9.60 -13.55 27.82
CA ASP A 451 9.47 -12.20 27.27
C ASP A 451 8.20 -12.07 26.41
N LEU A 452 7.92 -13.07 25.58
CA LEU A 452 6.70 -13.10 24.76
C LEU A 452 5.44 -13.19 25.62
N VAL A 453 5.43 -14.08 26.62
CA VAL A 453 4.30 -14.22 27.57
C VAL A 453 4.05 -12.93 28.31
N LYS A 454 5.11 -12.29 28.81
CA LYS A 454 5.02 -10.99 29.48
C LYS A 454 4.43 -9.93 28.56
N TYR A 455 4.97 -9.80 27.36
CA TYR A 455 4.53 -8.83 26.36
C TYR A 455 3.04 -9.02 26.03
N ILE A 456 2.59 -10.25 25.76
CA ILE A 456 1.19 -10.56 25.46
C ILE A 456 0.28 -10.16 26.63
N ASN A 457 0.66 -10.48 27.88
CA ASN A 457 -0.13 -10.13 29.05
C ASN A 457 -0.21 -8.61 29.30
N GLU A 458 0.81 -7.84 28.89
CA GLU A 458 0.82 -6.38 29.04
C GLU A 458 0.01 -5.69 27.95
N HIS A 459 0.03 -6.18 26.70
CA HIS A 459 -0.51 -5.49 25.54
C HIS A 459 -1.84 -6.03 25.02
N ILE A 460 -2.14 -7.32 25.25
CA ILE A 460 -3.35 -7.96 24.75
C ILE A 460 -4.26 -8.29 25.92
N GLN A 461 -5.27 -7.47 26.12
CA GLN A 461 -6.28 -7.62 27.18
C GLN A 461 -7.67 -7.47 26.57
N ASN A 462 -8.59 -6.83 27.29
CA ASN A 462 -9.92 -6.48 26.78
C ASN A 462 -9.91 -5.18 25.97
N ASN A 463 -8.82 -4.89 25.27
CA ASN A 463 -8.54 -3.68 24.51
C ASN A 463 -8.64 -3.92 22.99
N TYR A 464 -9.66 -4.65 22.57
CA TYR A 464 -9.84 -5.01 21.15
C TYR A 464 -11.16 -4.46 20.58
N VAL A 465 -11.20 -4.41 19.27
CA VAL A 465 -12.44 -4.18 18.50
C VAL A 465 -12.81 -5.47 17.80
N VAL A 466 -14.08 -5.87 17.89
CA VAL A 466 -14.63 -6.97 17.09
C VAL A 466 -15.70 -6.44 16.14
N SER A 467 -15.59 -6.78 14.86
CA SER A 467 -16.60 -6.49 13.85
C SER A 467 -17.23 -7.77 13.35
N TYR A 468 -18.53 -7.91 13.57
CA TYR A 468 -19.34 -9.02 13.08
C TYR A 468 -19.99 -8.62 11.76
N LYS A 469 -19.67 -9.33 10.70
CA LYS A 469 -20.40 -9.25 9.46
C LYS A 469 -21.50 -10.29 9.44
N ARG A 470 -22.74 -9.85 9.52
CA ARG A 470 -23.92 -10.70 9.50
C ARG A 470 -24.58 -10.74 8.13
N LYS A 471 -25.13 -11.89 7.80
CA LYS A 471 -25.89 -12.04 6.56
C LYS A 471 -27.24 -11.35 6.69
N VAL A 472 -27.62 -10.53 5.73
CA VAL A 472 -28.97 -9.97 5.65
C VAL A 472 -29.96 -11.11 5.43
N LYS A 473 -30.92 -11.27 6.34
CA LYS A 473 -32.07 -12.16 6.09
C LYS A 473 -32.93 -11.50 5.02
N ILE A 474 -32.82 -11.96 3.78
CA ILE A 474 -33.79 -11.60 2.73
C ILE A 474 -35.14 -12.14 3.22
N LYS A 475 -36.09 -11.25 3.59
CA LYS A 475 -37.48 -11.66 3.77
C LYS A 475 -37.89 -12.25 2.42
N LYS A 476 -38.08 -13.57 2.36
CA LYS A 476 -38.83 -14.16 1.23
C LYS A 476 -40.22 -13.55 1.32
N ASP A 477 -40.53 -12.64 0.43
CA ASP A 477 -41.92 -12.26 0.18
C ASP A 477 -42.65 -13.56 -0.18
N THR A 478 -43.43 -14.06 0.78
CA THR A 478 -44.41 -15.09 0.54
C THR A 478 -45.41 -14.51 -0.43
N LYS A 479 -45.30 -14.91 -1.70
CA LYS A 479 -46.36 -14.74 -2.69
C LYS A 479 -47.57 -15.56 -2.29
#